data_5c8025a0a3930825042b375ab3c0fdf9
#
_entry.id   5c8025a0a3930825042b375ab3c0fdf9
#
_cell.length_a   1.000
_cell.length_b   1.000
_cell.length_c   1.000
_cell.angle_alpha   90.00
_cell.angle_beta   90.00
_cell.angle_gamma   90.00
#
_symmetry.space_group_name_H-M   'P 1'
#
loop_
_entity.id
_entity.type
_entity.pdbx_description
1 polymer ?
#
loop_
_entity_poly.entity_id
_entity_poly.type
_entity_poly.pdbx_seq_one_letter_code
_entity_poly.pdbx_strand_id
1 'polypeptide(L)'
;GGFVRDLLMDKALNDIDLMVVGDGILFAKYLAQKLGLKKIVPFPKFGTAIIPYRKINIEIASARNEIYSGDSRKPSKVVYTDLEGDLSRRDFTINSMAMGIRPSCFGDLTDPFNGEEDIRNKILRTPLDPDETFSEDPLRMMRAAYFSSKLNFKIDQNTLNSIKKTSHRIKIVSSERIRDEFIKILNTDKPSIGIVLLQKTGLLKFVFPEIDRMYGMDQTSEWHHKDIFAHTIQVVDNAAKLSEKMEIRFAALVHDIAKPNTRRIDKRKGYTFHGHDA
;
A
#
# COMPACT_ATOMS: atom_id res chain seq x y z
N GLY A 1 7.05 -5.32 12.21
CA GLY A 1 6.82 -4.44 11.07
C GLY A 1 7.24 -5.05 9.73
N GLY A 2 7.36 -4.19 8.72
CA GLY A 2 7.76 -4.61 7.37
C GLY A 2 9.07 -5.38 7.35
N PHE A 3 10.03 -4.97 8.14
CA PHE A 3 11.30 -5.68 8.32
C PHE A 3 11.10 -7.14 8.79
N VAL A 4 10.29 -7.36 9.83
CA VAL A 4 10.03 -8.72 10.37
C VAL A 4 9.30 -9.58 9.35
N ARG A 5 8.29 -9.02 8.66
CA ARG A 5 7.62 -9.71 7.54
C ARG A 5 8.61 -10.13 6.47
N ASP A 6 9.46 -9.20 6.00
CA ASP A 6 10.39 -9.49 4.90
C ASP A 6 11.47 -10.48 5.34
N LEU A 7 11.91 -10.45 6.61
CA LEU A 7 12.78 -11.46 7.21
C LEU A 7 12.14 -12.86 7.22
N LEU A 8 10.87 -12.97 7.66
CA LEU A 8 10.13 -14.24 7.68
C LEU A 8 9.83 -14.79 6.26
N MET A 9 9.89 -13.92 5.26
CA MET A 9 9.69 -14.28 3.85
C MET A 9 11.01 -14.49 3.08
N ASP A 10 12.17 -14.50 3.75
CA ASP A 10 13.50 -14.59 3.14
C ASP A 10 13.75 -13.54 2.03
N LYS A 11 13.17 -12.34 2.20
CA LYS A 11 13.35 -11.22 1.27
C LYS A 11 14.52 -10.34 1.67
N ALA A 12 15.07 -9.62 0.68
CA ALA A 12 16.13 -8.64 0.92
C ALA A 12 15.65 -7.55 1.90
N LEU A 13 16.47 -7.27 2.92
CA LEU A 13 16.22 -6.27 3.94
C LEU A 13 16.88 -4.96 3.51
N ASN A 14 16.11 -3.89 3.34
CA ASN A 14 16.63 -2.61 2.88
C ASN A 14 16.86 -1.63 4.03
N ASP A 15 15.94 -1.55 4.98
CA ASP A 15 15.99 -0.63 6.13
C ASP A 15 15.70 -1.39 7.42
N ILE A 16 16.17 -0.85 8.55
CA ILE A 16 15.95 -1.43 9.88
C ILE A 16 14.94 -0.56 10.62
N ASP A 17 13.77 -1.13 10.91
CA ASP A 17 12.72 -0.47 11.68
C ASP A 17 12.81 -0.90 13.15
N LEU A 18 13.15 0.01 14.03
CA LEU A 18 13.18 -0.20 15.48
C LEU A 18 12.01 0.51 16.17
N MET A 19 11.35 -0.20 17.06
CA MET A 19 10.32 0.36 17.92
C MET A 19 10.81 0.34 19.37
N VAL A 20 10.57 1.43 20.08
CA VAL A 20 10.98 1.64 21.46
C VAL A 20 9.77 1.98 22.33
N VAL A 21 9.57 1.23 23.41
CA VAL A 21 8.61 1.62 24.44
C VAL A 21 9.28 2.73 25.29
N GLY A 22 8.90 3.99 25.01
CA GLY A 22 9.50 5.18 25.59
C GLY A 22 9.91 6.21 24.52
N ASP A 23 10.89 7.07 24.84
CA ASP A 23 11.36 8.14 23.95
C ASP A 23 12.31 7.59 22.85
N GLY A 24 11.75 7.41 21.64
CA GLY A 24 12.50 6.93 20.46
C GLY A 24 13.58 7.90 20.00
N ILE A 25 13.39 9.23 20.18
CA ILE A 25 14.40 10.23 19.78
C ILE A 25 15.59 10.19 20.73
N LEU A 26 15.33 10.05 22.02
CA LEU A 26 16.41 9.91 23.03
C LEU A 26 17.19 8.61 22.77
N PHE A 27 16.49 7.52 22.50
CA PHE A 27 17.12 6.25 22.15
C PHE A 27 17.94 6.36 20.86
N ALA A 28 17.44 7.06 19.83
CA ALA A 28 18.17 7.29 18.59
C ALA A 28 19.48 8.05 18.81
N LYS A 29 19.48 9.08 19.66
CA LYS A 29 20.70 9.81 20.04
C LYS A 29 21.71 8.89 20.71
N TYR A 30 21.26 8.09 21.68
CA TYR A 30 22.11 7.12 22.37
C TYR A 30 22.69 6.07 21.40
N LEU A 31 21.86 5.49 20.53
CA LEU A 31 22.30 4.50 19.56
C LEU A 31 23.31 5.10 18.57
N ALA A 32 23.05 6.29 18.03
CA ALA A 32 23.97 6.97 17.13
C ALA A 32 25.34 7.21 17.80
N GLN A 33 25.35 7.67 19.06
CA GLN A 33 26.57 7.84 19.83
C GLN A 33 27.35 6.52 19.98
N LYS A 34 26.66 5.42 20.31
CA LYS A 34 27.28 4.07 20.43
C LYS A 34 27.84 3.56 19.13
N LEU A 35 27.23 3.89 18.00
CA LEU A 35 27.69 3.55 16.65
C LEU A 35 28.77 4.50 16.11
N GLY A 36 29.19 5.52 16.89
CA GLY A 36 30.14 6.53 16.43
C GLY A 36 29.61 7.47 15.35
N LEU A 37 28.30 7.61 15.24
CA LEU A 37 27.61 8.40 14.21
C LEU A 37 27.24 9.78 14.75
N LYS A 38 27.48 10.83 13.94
CA LYS A 38 27.17 12.22 14.32
C LYS A 38 25.82 12.68 13.80
N LYS A 39 25.30 12.05 12.73
CA LYS A 39 24.08 12.51 12.04
C LYS A 39 22.86 11.70 12.46
N ILE A 40 21.86 12.39 12.99
CA ILE A 40 20.49 11.88 13.15
C ILE A 40 19.51 12.88 12.57
N VAL A 41 18.37 12.41 12.09
CA VAL A 41 17.28 13.25 11.58
C VAL A 41 16.04 13.00 12.46
N PRO A 42 15.80 13.84 13.49
CA PRO A 42 14.65 13.69 14.37
C PRO A 42 13.38 14.29 13.76
N PHE A 43 12.24 13.66 14.05
CA PHE A 43 10.90 14.13 13.74
C PHE A 43 10.08 14.23 15.03
N PRO A 44 10.26 15.32 15.84
CA PRO A 44 9.69 15.43 17.18
C PRO A 44 8.17 15.27 17.21
N LYS A 45 7.48 15.81 16.21
CA LYS A 45 6.02 15.72 16.10
C LYS A 45 5.51 14.28 16.07
N PHE A 46 6.33 13.34 15.61
CA PHE A 46 5.96 11.94 15.43
C PHE A 46 6.68 11.01 16.41
N GLY A 47 7.53 11.52 17.29
CA GLY A 47 8.33 10.69 18.18
C GLY A 47 9.26 9.72 17.43
N THR A 48 9.73 10.10 16.23
CA THR A 48 10.55 9.25 15.37
C THR A 48 11.88 9.90 15.05
N ALA A 49 12.89 9.09 14.69
CA ALA A 49 14.17 9.56 14.19
C ALA A 49 14.74 8.59 13.16
N ILE A 50 15.54 9.10 12.22
CA ILE A 50 16.28 8.32 11.24
C ILE A 50 17.78 8.49 11.50
N ILE A 51 18.50 7.38 11.56
CA ILE A 51 19.95 7.34 11.60
C ILE A 51 20.45 6.78 10.26
N PRO A 52 21.04 7.59 9.39
CA PRO A 52 21.70 7.11 8.18
C PRO A 52 22.90 6.23 8.56
N TYR A 53 22.89 4.97 8.16
CA TYR A 53 23.95 4.01 8.45
C TYR A 53 24.42 3.29 7.19
N ARG A 54 25.61 3.64 6.70
CA ARG A 54 26.17 3.11 5.43
C ARG A 54 25.21 3.33 4.25
N LYS A 55 24.65 2.22 3.69
CA LYS A 55 23.71 2.23 2.55
C LYS A 55 22.24 2.07 2.97
N ILE A 56 21.96 1.97 4.28
CA ILE A 56 20.62 1.76 4.83
C ILE A 56 20.27 2.88 5.82
N ASN A 57 18.99 2.98 6.15
CA ASN A 57 18.52 3.80 7.26
C ASN A 57 18.13 2.91 8.45
N ILE A 58 18.41 3.38 9.65
CA ILE A 58 17.82 2.82 10.86
C ILE A 58 16.73 3.80 11.27
N GLU A 59 15.49 3.38 11.13
CA GLU A 59 14.32 4.14 11.53
C GLU A 59 13.94 3.75 12.95
N ILE A 60 13.76 4.74 13.81
CA ILE A 60 13.43 4.52 15.21
C ILE A 60 12.13 5.25 15.52
N ALA A 61 11.14 4.53 16.03
CA ALA A 61 9.86 5.08 16.43
C ALA A 61 9.53 4.75 17.88
N SER A 62 8.95 5.71 18.60
CA SER A 62 8.30 5.43 19.88
C SER A 62 7.05 4.57 19.66
N ALA A 63 6.84 3.59 20.54
CA ALA A 63 5.56 2.87 20.60
C ALA A 63 4.44 3.86 20.93
N ARG A 64 3.42 3.95 20.09
CA ARG A 64 2.37 4.95 20.22
C ARG A 64 1.02 4.41 19.80
N ASN A 65 -0.02 4.95 20.39
CA ASN A 65 -1.40 4.84 19.92
C ASN A 65 -1.86 6.18 19.38
N GLU A 66 -2.72 6.15 18.38
CA GLU A 66 -3.24 7.34 17.71
C GLU A 66 -4.75 7.40 17.94
N ILE A 67 -5.22 8.51 18.51
CA ILE A 67 -6.64 8.74 18.77
C ILE A 67 -7.16 9.65 17.66
N TYR A 68 -8.17 9.18 16.97
CA TYR A 68 -8.85 9.92 15.90
C TYR A 68 -10.16 10.53 16.41
N SER A 69 -10.50 11.74 15.98
CA SER A 69 -11.75 12.40 16.31
C SER A 69 -12.42 12.95 15.06
N GLY A 70 -13.71 12.61 14.88
CA GLY A 70 -14.51 13.07 13.75
C GLY A 70 -14.04 12.51 12.38
N ASP A 71 -14.34 13.25 11.32
CA ASP A 71 -14.00 12.85 9.94
C ASP A 71 -12.56 13.18 9.52
N SER A 72 -11.68 13.49 10.45
CA SER A 72 -10.28 13.81 10.19
C SER A 72 -9.41 12.56 10.29
N ARG A 73 -8.61 12.30 9.26
CA ARG A 73 -7.55 11.28 9.29
C ARG A 73 -6.30 11.68 10.08
N LYS A 74 -6.22 12.94 10.54
CA LYS A 74 -5.13 13.37 11.43
C LYS A 74 -5.48 12.95 12.83
N PRO A 75 -4.62 12.18 13.53
CA PRO A 75 -4.90 11.85 14.92
C PRO A 75 -5.01 13.16 15.73
N SER A 76 -6.05 13.24 16.53
CA SER A 76 -6.27 14.37 17.45
C SER A 76 -5.28 14.33 18.59
N LYS A 77 -4.83 13.13 18.97
CA LYS A 77 -3.85 12.92 20.04
C LYS A 77 -2.99 11.69 19.75
N VAL A 78 -1.71 11.80 20.03
CA VAL A 78 -0.76 10.68 20.04
C VAL A 78 -0.38 10.40 21.49
N VAL A 79 -0.53 9.15 21.91
CA VAL A 79 -0.23 8.71 23.28
C VAL A 79 0.78 7.58 23.19
N TYR A 80 1.81 7.61 24.04
CA TYR A 80 2.72 6.49 24.16
C TYR A 80 1.98 5.26 24.69
N THR A 81 2.31 4.10 24.16
CA THR A 81 1.68 2.83 24.49
C THR A 81 2.74 1.74 24.65
N ASP A 82 2.30 0.53 24.96
CA ASP A 82 3.12 -0.67 24.96
C ASP A 82 3.33 -1.23 23.54
N LEU A 83 3.97 -2.39 23.46
CA LEU A 83 4.22 -3.08 22.18
C LEU A 83 2.94 -3.50 21.50
N GLU A 84 1.99 -4.08 22.23
CA GLU A 84 0.75 -4.60 21.67
C GLU A 84 -0.13 -3.49 21.10
N GLY A 85 -0.24 -2.38 21.82
CA GLY A 85 -0.96 -1.18 21.35
C GLY A 85 -0.34 -0.57 20.10
N ASP A 86 0.99 -0.60 19.91
CA ASP A 86 1.60 -0.16 18.66
C ASP A 86 1.34 -1.13 17.51
N LEU A 87 1.34 -2.45 17.76
CA LEU A 87 1.10 -3.46 16.75
C LEU A 87 -0.37 -3.48 16.31
N SER A 88 -1.32 -3.27 17.22
CA SER A 88 -2.76 -3.30 16.95
C SER A 88 -3.23 -2.23 15.97
N ARG A 89 -2.64 -1.02 16.02
CA ARG A 89 -3.02 0.11 15.15
C ARG A 89 -2.45 0.04 13.73
N ARG A 90 -1.67 -0.99 13.40
CA ARG A 90 -1.06 -1.14 12.06
C ARG A 90 -2.10 -1.57 11.02
N ASP A 91 -1.70 -1.51 9.76
CA ASP A 91 -2.60 -1.77 8.64
C ASP A 91 -3.02 -3.25 8.51
N PHE A 92 -2.02 -4.18 8.55
CA PHE A 92 -2.25 -5.61 8.33
C PHE A 92 -1.48 -6.46 9.32
N THR A 93 -2.01 -7.64 9.67
CA THR A 93 -1.40 -8.62 10.57
C THR A 93 0.04 -8.93 10.21
N ILE A 94 0.33 -9.10 8.91
CA ILE A 94 1.68 -9.36 8.39
C ILE A 94 2.68 -8.24 8.67
N ASN A 95 2.22 -7.04 8.99
CA ASN A 95 3.02 -5.89 9.39
C ASN A 95 2.93 -5.60 10.91
N SER A 96 2.12 -6.39 11.64
CA SER A 96 1.82 -6.21 13.06
C SER A 96 2.60 -7.19 13.94
N MET A 97 3.81 -7.51 13.53
CA MET A 97 4.74 -8.38 14.25
C MET A 97 5.98 -7.58 14.68
N ALA A 98 6.60 -8.01 15.78
CA ALA A 98 7.88 -7.49 16.26
C ALA A 98 8.82 -8.64 16.61
N MET A 99 10.14 -8.34 16.61
CA MET A 99 11.16 -9.29 17.04
C MET A 99 12.02 -8.65 18.09
N GLY A 100 12.27 -9.36 19.17
CA GLY A 100 13.10 -8.89 20.28
C GLY A 100 14.55 -8.70 19.86
N ILE A 101 15.16 -7.58 20.30
CA ILE A 101 16.57 -7.28 20.03
C ILE A 101 17.43 -7.17 21.30
N ARG A 102 16.80 -7.25 22.48
CA ARG A 102 17.53 -7.28 23.77
C ARG A 102 18.15 -8.65 23.97
N PRO A 103 19.30 -8.75 24.67
CA PRO A 103 19.95 -10.06 24.92
C PRO A 103 19.02 -11.11 25.53
N SER A 104 18.09 -10.69 26.40
CA SER A 104 17.13 -11.59 27.09
C SER A 104 15.99 -12.12 26.21
N CYS A 105 15.78 -11.53 25.03
CA CYS A 105 14.69 -11.90 24.11
C CYS A 105 15.12 -11.77 22.64
N PHE A 106 16.42 -11.93 22.36
CA PHE A 106 16.93 -11.75 21.00
C PHE A 106 16.38 -12.85 20.08
N GLY A 107 15.70 -12.42 19.04
CA GLY A 107 15.08 -13.32 18.05
C GLY A 107 13.67 -13.78 18.42
N ASP A 108 13.17 -13.50 19.63
CA ASP A 108 11.81 -13.87 20.03
C ASP A 108 10.79 -13.09 19.20
N LEU A 109 9.90 -13.82 18.51
CA LEU A 109 8.82 -13.26 17.72
C LEU A 109 7.62 -12.90 18.63
N THR A 110 7.15 -11.67 18.54
CA THR A 110 5.87 -11.23 19.12
C THR A 110 4.88 -11.04 17.99
N ASP A 111 3.85 -11.89 17.95
CA ASP A 111 2.83 -11.92 16.89
C ASP A 111 1.42 -12.08 17.49
N PRO A 112 0.85 -11.01 18.09
CA PRO A 112 -0.44 -11.10 18.77
C PRO A 112 -1.64 -11.27 17.81
N PHE A 113 -1.44 -11.08 16.49
CA PHE A 113 -2.51 -11.09 15.49
C PHE A 113 -2.35 -12.18 14.42
N ASN A 114 -1.52 -13.19 14.66
CA ASN A 114 -1.27 -14.32 13.75
C ASN A 114 -0.76 -13.91 12.36
N GLY A 115 0.10 -12.89 12.31
CA GLY A 115 0.68 -12.40 11.05
C GLY A 115 1.59 -13.41 10.36
N GLU A 116 2.29 -14.28 11.12
CA GLU A 116 3.09 -15.36 10.57
C GLU A 116 2.22 -16.41 9.84
N GLU A 117 1.06 -16.74 10.40
CA GLU A 117 0.10 -17.64 9.76
C GLU A 117 -0.49 -17.03 8.49
N ASP A 118 -0.84 -15.74 8.53
CA ASP A 118 -1.32 -15.00 7.36
C ASP A 118 -0.25 -14.89 6.25
N ILE A 119 1.04 -14.79 6.60
CA ILE A 119 2.14 -14.91 5.62
C ILE A 119 2.15 -16.28 4.96
N ARG A 120 2.08 -17.37 5.74
CA ARG A 120 2.06 -18.74 5.23
C ARG A 120 0.87 -19.00 4.32
N ASN A 121 -0.30 -18.48 4.68
CA ASN A 121 -1.55 -18.61 3.93
C ASN A 121 -1.69 -17.59 2.79
N LYS A 122 -0.75 -16.65 2.68
CA LYS A 122 -0.76 -15.56 1.69
C LYS A 122 -2.04 -14.70 1.78
N ILE A 123 -2.41 -14.30 2.99
CA ILE A 123 -3.62 -13.52 3.30
C ILE A 123 -3.23 -12.12 3.79
N LEU A 124 -4.00 -11.11 3.38
CA LEU A 124 -3.99 -9.76 3.93
C LEU A 124 -5.23 -9.56 4.79
N ARG A 125 -5.02 -9.36 6.08
CA ARG A 125 -6.06 -9.16 7.09
C ARG A 125 -5.67 -8.01 8.01
N THR A 126 -6.63 -7.22 8.46
CA THR A 126 -6.39 -6.18 9.47
C THR A 126 -6.23 -6.81 10.86
N PRO A 127 -5.37 -6.24 11.75
CA PRO A 127 -5.21 -6.73 13.13
C PRO A 127 -6.50 -6.66 13.93
N LEU A 128 -7.24 -5.56 13.77
CA LEU A 128 -8.52 -5.28 14.44
C LEU A 128 -9.66 -5.24 13.41
N ASP A 129 -10.82 -4.79 13.84
CA ASP A 129 -11.99 -4.63 12.97
C ASP A 129 -11.61 -3.79 11.73
N PRO A 130 -11.90 -4.30 10.51
CA PRO A 130 -11.52 -3.60 9.28
C PRO A 130 -12.30 -2.30 9.06
N ASP A 131 -13.54 -2.17 9.56
CA ASP A 131 -14.32 -0.93 9.42
C ASP A 131 -13.68 0.18 10.27
N GLU A 132 -13.22 -0.13 11.48
CA GLU A 132 -12.48 0.81 12.32
C GLU A 132 -11.13 1.16 11.68
N THR A 133 -10.37 0.16 11.26
CA THR A 133 -9.06 0.31 10.64
C THR A 133 -9.08 1.24 9.42
N PHE A 134 -10.08 1.12 8.55
CA PHE A 134 -10.22 1.97 7.36
C PHE A 134 -10.91 3.32 7.65
N SER A 135 -11.66 3.41 8.72
CA SER A 135 -12.20 4.68 9.22
C SER A 135 -11.09 5.59 9.75
N GLU A 136 -10.12 5.04 10.47
CA GLU A 136 -8.98 5.78 11.02
C GLU A 136 -8.06 6.35 9.93
N ASP A 137 -7.58 5.53 9.02
CA ASP A 137 -6.80 5.97 7.85
C ASP A 137 -7.28 5.26 6.57
N PRO A 138 -8.14 5.91 5.78
CA PRO A 138 -8.64 5.35 4.52
C PRO A 138 -7.55 5.02 3.50
N LEU A 139 -6.34 5.56 3.63
CA LEU A 139 -5.22 5.20 2.75
C LEU A 139 -4.83 3.72 2.92
N ARG A 140 -5.13 3.10 4.06
CA ARG A 140 -4.90 1.66 4.28
C ARG A 140 -5.63 0.79 3.24
N MET A 141 -6.75 1.27 2.66
CA MET A 141 -7.42 0.58 1.54
C MET A 141 -6.56 0.55 0.27
N MET A 142 -5.85 1.64 -0.04
CA MET A 142 -4.87 1.67 -1.15
C MET A 142 -3.67 0.76 -0.85
N ARG A 143 -3.22 0.74 0.40
CA ARG A 143 -2.14 -0.14 0.86
C ARG A 143 -2.52 -1.62 0.76
N ALA A 144 -3.80 -1.98 0.94
CA ALA A 144 -4.29 -3.34 0.67
C ALA A 144 -4.06 -3.74 -0.80
N ALA A 145 -4.39 -2.85 -1.74
CA ALA A 145 -4.14 -3.08 -3.17
C ALA A 145 -2.64 -3.18 -3.49
N TYR A 146 -1.82 -2.31 -2.87
CA TYR A 146 -0.37 -2.36 -3.01
C TYR A 146 0.23 -3.67 -2.50
N PHE A 147 -0.09 -4.08 -1.25
CA PHE A 147 0.47 -5.31 -0.69
C PHE A 147 -0.05 -6.56 -1.39
N SER A 148 -1.31 -6.58 -1.84
CA SER A 148 -1.83 -7.66 -2.67
C SER A 148 -1.01 -7.82 -3.96
N SER A 149 -0.66 -6.71 -4.61
CA SER A 149 0.16 -6.70 -5.82
C SER A 149 1.63 -7.06 -5.53
N LYS A 150 2.23 -6.46 -4.49
CA LYS A 150 3.65 -6.65 -4.13
C LYS A 150 3.96 -8.07 -3.65
N LEU A 151 3.06 -8.65 -2.87
CA LEU A 151 3.27 -9.93 -2.21
C LEU A 151 2.56 -11.10 -2.92
N ASN A 152 1.66 -10.79 -3.85
CA ASN A 152 0.74 -11.74 -4.47
C ASN A 152 -0.14 -12.45 -3.42
N PHE A 153 -0.65 -11.68 -2.44
CA PHE A 153 -1.51 -12.17 -1.36
C PHE A 153 -2.97 -11.83 -1.66
N LYS A 154 -3.88 -12.71 -1.22
CA LYS A 154 -5.32 -12.48 -1.28
C LYS A 154 -5.78 -11.66 -0.07
N ILE A 155 -6.78 -10.82 -0.27
CA ILE A 155 -7.39 -10.09 0.84
C ILE A 155 -8.43 -11.00 1.50
N ASP A 156 -8.43 -11.04 2.84
CA ASP A 156 -9.46 -11.67 3.64
C ASP A 156 -10.85 -11.11 3.30
N GLN A 157 -11.88 -11.96 3.35
CA GLN A 157 -13.22 -11.57 2.86
C GLN A 157 -13.85 -10.44 3.67
N ASN A 158 -13.68 -10.41 5.01
CA ASN A 158 -14.20 -9.34 5.85
C ASN A 158 -13.49 -8.02 5.56
N THR A 159 -12.16 -8.08 5.43
CA THR A 159 -11.32 -6.95 5.02
C THR A 159 -11.75 -6.41 3.66
N LEU A 160 -11.99 -7.29 2.67
CA LEU A 160 -12.44 -6.90 1.34
C LEU A 160 -13.83 -6.26 1.35
N ASN A 161 -14.76 -6.79 2.13
CA ASN A 161 -16.11 -6.27 2.27
C ASN A 161 -16.11 -4.86 2.90
N SER A 162 -15.25 -4.66 3.91
CA SER A 162 -15.08 -3.37 4.56
C SER A 162 -14.50 -2.33 3.60
N ILE A 163 -13.49 -2.70 2.77
CA ILE A 163 -12.97 -1.79 1.73
C ILE A 163 -14.09 -1.35 0.80
N LYS A 164 -14.94 -2.27 0.31
CA LYS A 164 -16.08 -1.94 -0.56
C LYS A 164 -17.04 -0.96 0.11
N LYS A 165 -17.38 -1.23 1.37
CA LYS A 165 -18.32 -0.43 2.16
C LYS A 165 -17.80 1.00 2.40
N THR A 166 -16.50 1.14 2.70
CA THR A 166 -15.86 2.38 3.13
C THR A 166 -15.08 3.10 2.03
N SER A 167 -15.04 2.57 0.79
CA SER A 167 -14.25 3.10 -0.33
C SER A 167 -14.42 4.61 -0.56
N HIS A 168 -15.63 5.16 -0.34
CA HIS A 168 -15.93 6.58 -0.50
C HIS A 168 -15.12 7.49 0.44
N ARG A 169 -14.66 6.98 1.58
CA ARG A 169 -13.84 7.73 2.55
C ARG A 169 -12.45 8.08 2.03
N ILE A 170 -11.98 7.45 0.95
CA ILE A 170 -10.69 7.81 0.33
C ILE A 170 -10.64 9.28 -0.06
N LYS A 171 -11.78 9.95 -0.27
CA LYS A 171 -11.87 11.37 -0.62
C LYS A 171 -11.30 12.31 0.44
N ILE A 172 -11.19 11.90 1.72
CA ILE A 172 -10.59 12.73 2.77
C ILE A 172 -9.05 12.67 2.77
N VAL A 173 -8.46 11.75 1.98
CA VAL A 173 -7.02 11.62 1.83
C VAL A 173 -6.53 12.59 0.76
N SER A 174 -5.38 13.22 0.97
CA SER A 174 -4.81 14.13 0.00
C SER A 174 -4.37 13.41 -1.29
N SER A 175 -4.52 14.09 -2.42
CA SER A 175 -4.20 13.54 -3.74
C SER A 175 -2.76 13.07 -3.86
N GLU A 176 -1.82 13.74 -3.19
CA GLU A 176 -0.39 13.37 -3.19
C GLU A 176 -0.19 11.98 -2.56
N ARG A 177 -0.85 11.70 -1.42
CA ARG A 177 -0.72 10.39 -0.77
C ARG A 177 -1.38 9.28 -1.58
N ILE A 178 -2.53 9.57 -2.20
CA ILE A 178 -3.21 8.62 -3.10
C ILE A 178 -2.32 8.32 -4.29
N ARG A 179 -1.76 9.36 -4.94
CA ARG A 179 -0.82 9.22 -6.05
C ARG A 179 0.38 8.36 -5.67
N ASP A 180 0.99 8.63 -4.51
CA ASP A 180 2.19 7.93 -4.07
C ASP A 180 1.92 6.43 -3.85
N GLU A 181 0.76 6.06 -3.27
CA GLU A 181 0.37 4.64 -3.15
C GLU A 181 0.03 4.03 -4.51
N PHE A 182 -0.59 4.78 -5.42
CA PHE A 182 -0.88 4.30 -6.77
C PHE A 182 0.40 4.04 -7.58
N ILE A 183 1.40 4.92 -7.47
CA ILE A 183 2.75 4.73 -8.06
C ILE A 183 3.40 3.46 -7.49
N LYS A 184 3.27 3.19 -6.19
CA LYS A 184 3.78 1.93 -5.60
C LYS A 184 3.12 0.70 -6.22
N ILE A 185 1.82 0.75 -6.52
CA ILE A 185 1.11 -0.34 -7.22
C ILE A 185 1.69 -0.53 -8.62
N LEU A 186 1.86 0.55 -9.40
CA LEU A 186 2.43 0.49 -10.75
C LEU A 186 3.87 -0.06 -10.76
N ASN A 187 4.63 0.18 -9.69
CA ASN A 187 6.01 -0.28 -9.56
C ASN A 187 6.16 -1.73 -9.08
N THR A 188 5.07 -2.46 -8.86
CA THR A 188 5.13 -3.91 -8.57
C THR A 188 5.41 -4.73 -9.82
N ASP A 189 5.78 -6.00 -9.64
CA ASP A 189 6.01 -6.94 -10.76
C ASP A 189 4.73 -7.25 -11.53
N LYS A 190 3.56 -7.13 -10.87
CA LYS A 190 2.25 -7.40 -11.45
C LYS A 190 1.21 -6.36 -11.03
N PRO A 191 1.27 -5.15 -11.61
CA PRO A 191 0.39 -4.04 -11.27
C PRO A 191 -1.10 -4.35 -11.45
N SER A 192 -1.44 -5.25 -12.39
CA SER A 192 -2.82 -5.67 -12.66
C SER A 192 -3.56 -6.13 -11.40
N ILE A 193 -2.90 -6.82 -10.47
CA ILE A 193 -3.51 -7.32 -9.24
C ILE A 193 -4.08 -6.15 -8.43
N GLY A 194 -3.27 -5.12 -8.21
CA GLY A 194 -3.68 -3.94 -7.44
C GLY A 194 -4.74 -3.12 -8.15
N ILE A 195 -4.59 -2.88 -9.46
CA ILE A 195 -5.54 -2.08 -10.26
C ILE A 195 -6.91 -2.76 -10.33
N VAL A 196 -6.95 -4.08 -10.56
CA VAL A 196 -8.20 -4.87 -10.55
C VAL A 196 -8.85 -4.84 -9.17
N LEU A 197 -8.05 -4.87 -8.11
CA LEU A 197 -8.58 -4.78 -6.76
C LEU A 197 -9.22 -3.41 -6.50
N LEU A 198 -8.56 -2.32 -6.90
CA LEU A 198 -9.12 -0.96 -6.81
C LEU A 198 -10.45 -0.86 -7.58
N GLN A 199 -10.55 -1.48 -8.76
CA GLN A 199 -11.79 -1.51 -9.54
C GLN A 199 -12.88 -2.31 -8.83
N LYS A 200 -12.60 -3.55 -8.41
CA LYS A 200 -13.55 -4.45 -7.73
C LYS A 200 -14.08 -3.91 -6.40
N THR A 201 -13.33 -3.06 -5.72
CA THR A 201 -13.71 -2.43 -4.46
C THR A 201 -14.39 -1.07 -4.63
N GLY A 202 -14.44 -0.55 -5.87
CA GLY A 202 -14.97 0.77 -6.17
C GLY A 202 -14.06 1.92 -5.72
N LEU A 203 -12.80 1.63 -5.38
CA LEU A 203 -11.80 2.67 -5.09
C LEU A 203 -11.34 3.37 -6.36
N LEU A 204 -11.23 2.63 -7.49
CA LEU A 204 -10.67 3.17 -8.74
C LEU A 204 -11.44 4.39 -9.25
N LYS A 205 -12.76 4.41 -9.10
CA LYS A 205 -13.61 5.55 -9.50
C LYS A 205 -13.28 6.86 -8.77
N PHE A 206 -12.65 6.79 -7.59
CA PHE A 206 -12.23 7.96 -6.82
C PHE A 206 -10.75 8.29 -7.04
N VAL A 207 -9.94 7.29 -7.36
CA VAL A 207 -8.48 7.40 -7.51
C VAL A 207 -8.09 7.75 -8.94
N PHE A 208 -8.71 7.10 -9.92
CA PHE A 208 -8.44 7.30 -11.33
C PHE A 208 -9.72 7.01 -12.16
N PRO A 209 -10.70 7.94 -12.13
CA PRO A 209 -12.01 7.72 -12.76
C PRO A 209 -11.96 7.46 -14.26
N GLU A 210 -10.94 7.99 -14.97
CA GLU A 210 -10.76 7.75 -16.39
C GLU A 210 -10.47 6.27 -16.70
N ILE A 211 -9.64 5.64 -15.89
CA ILE A 211 -9.33 4.20 -16.03
C ILE A 211 -10.52 3.34 -15.58
N ASP A 212 -11.24 3.75 -14.52
CA ASP A 212 -12.44 3.04 -14.06
C ASP A 212 -13.53 2.99 -15.15
N ARG A 213 -13.70 4.07 -15.93
CA ARG A 213 -14.66 4.14 -17.05
C ARG A 213 -14.38 3.18 -18.20
N MET A 214 -13.17 2.66 -18.32
CA MET A 214 -12.82 1.66 -19.33
C MET A 214 -13.40 0.27 -19.01
N TYR A 215 -13.78 0.01 -17.75
CA TYR A 215 -14.29 -1.28 -17.30
C TYR A 215 -15.69 -1.55 -17.88
N GLY A 216 -15.90 -2.75 -18.39
CA GLY A 216 -17.17 -3.15 -19.04
C GLY A 216 -17.37 -2.56 -20.43
N MET A 217 -16.37 -1.92 -21.02
CA MET A 217 -16.45 -1.41 -22.38
C MET A 217 -15.88 -2.40 -23.40
N ASP A 218 -16.77 -3.05 -24.17
CA ASP A 218 -16.37 -3.93 -25.25
C ASP A 218 -15.66 -3.18 -26.39
N GLN A 219 -14.59 -3.81 -26.90
CA GLN A 219 -13.86 -3.37 -28.09
C GLN A 219 -14.20 -4.26 -29.30
N THR A 220 -15.39 -4.85 -29.37
CA THR A 220 -15.72 -5.82 -30.45
C THR A 220 -15.53 -5.22 -31.83
N SER A 221 -14.33 -5.40 -32.35
CA SER A 221 -13.96 -5.29 -33.77
C SER A 221 -13.42 -6.65 -34.21
N GLU A 222 -13.26 -6.90 -35.52
CA GLU A 222 -12.67 -8.15 -36.06
C GLU A 222 -11.33 -8.55 -35.40
N TRP A 223 -10.66 -7.62 -34.73
CA TRP A 223 -9.30 -7.77 -34.19
C TRP A 223 -9.23 -7.75 -32.63
N HIS A 224 -10.30 -7.40 -31.89
CA HIS A 224 -10.27 -7.24 -30.44
C HIS A 224 -11.54 -7.81 -29.79
N HIS A 225 -11.36 -8.88 -29.02
CA HIS A 225 -12.44 -9.55 -28.28
C HIS A 225 -12.41 -9.26 -26.75
N LYS A 226 -11.62 -8.27 -26.30
CA LYS A 226 -11.46 -7.97 -24.86
C LYS A 226 -12.06 -6.61 -24.54
N ASP A 227 -12.57 -6.51 -23.32
CA ASP A 227 -12.86 -5.26 -22.62
C ASP A 227 -11.63 -4.33 -22.62
N ILE A 228 -11.83 -3.00 -22.80
CA ILE A 228 -10.73 -2.01 -22.87
C ILE A 228 -9.89 -2.03 -21.58
N PHE A 229 -10.54 -2.13 -20.41
CA PHE A 229 -9.87 -2.23 -19.14
C PHE A 229 -8.99 -3.49 -19.07
N ALA A 230 -9.55 -4.65 -19.44
CA ALA A 230 -8.81 -5.91 -19.44
C ALA A 230 -7.60 -5.89 -20.40
N HIS A 231 -7.73 -5.23 -21.57
CA HIS A 231 -6.61 -4.97 -22.47
C HIS A 231 -5.55 -4.09 -21.79
N THR A 232 -5.97 -2.94 -21.26
CA THR A 232 -5.06 -1.96 -20.65
C THR A 232 -4.24 -2.54 -19.51
N ILE A 233 -4.87 -3.28 -18.58
CA ILE A 233 -4.12 -3.88 -17.47
C ILE A 233 -3.14 -4.97 -17.93
N GLN A 234 -3.44 -5.69 -19.03
CA GLN A 234 -2.50 -6.64 -19.63
C GLN A 234 -1.30 -5.91 -20.24
N VAL A 235 -1.51 -4.77 -20.91
CA VAL A 235 -0.42 -3.94 -21.46
C VAL A 235 0.45 -3.40 -20.35
N VAL A 236 -0.13 -2.97 -19.21
CA VAL A 236 0.62 -2.53 -18.02
C VAL A 236 1.49 -3.66 -17.46
N ASP A 237 0.96 -4.88 -17.31
CA ASP A 237 1.75 -6.03 -16.85
C ASP A 237 2.90 -6.38 -17.81
N ASN A 238 2.67 -6.26 -19.11
CA ASN A 238 3.74 -6.47 -20.10
C ASN A 238 4.80 -5.37 -20.02
N ALA A 239 4.41 -4.11 -19.86
CA ALA A 239 5.34 -3.00 -19.64
C ALA A 239 6.16 -3.19 -18.35
N ALA A 240 5.54 -3.70 -17.28
CA ALA A 240 6.23 -3.99 -16.02
C ALA A 240 7.31 -5.08 -16.14
N LYS A 241 7.12 -6.06 -17.03
CA LYS A 241 8.14 -7.09 -17.34
C LYS A 241 9.30 -6.55 -18.17
N LEU A 242 9.05 -5.54 -19.00
CA LEU A 242 10.02 -4.98 -19.94
C LEU A 242 10.85 -3.85 -19.35
N SER A 243 10.31 -3.13 -18.36
CA SER A 243 10.94 -1.94 -17.81
C SER A 243 10.58 -1.67 -16.35
N GLU A 244 11.59 -1.22 -15.59
CA GLU A 244 11.39 -0.70 -14.24
C GLU A 244 11.02 0.79 -14.22
N LYS A 245 11.07 1.48 -15.39
CA LYS A 245 10.77 2.91 -15.49
C LYS A 245 9.26 3.15 -15.31
N MET A 246 8.91 3.94 -14.31
CA MET A 246 7.53 4.27 -13.98
C MET A 246 6.81 4.97 -15.16
N GLU A 247 7.52 5.83 -15.90
CA GLU A 247 7.00 6.56 -17.04
C GLU A 247 6.48 5.62 -18.15
N ILE A 248 7.19 4.51 -18.39
CA ILE A 248 6.79 3.50 -19.38
C ILE A 248 5.54 2.77 -18.90
N ARG A 249 5.48 2.38 -17.62
CA ARG A 249 4.33 1.71 -17.02
C ARG A 249 3.10 2.63 -17.00
N PHE A 250 3.31 3.91 -16.69
CA PHE A 250 2.24 4.90 -16.71
C PHE A 250 1.75 5.17 -18.13
N ALA A 251 2.64 5.33 -19.12
CA ALA A 251 2.25 5.45 -20.52
C ALA A 251 1.42 4.24 -20.99
N ALA A 252 1.83 3.03 -20.60
CA ALA A 252 1.07 1.81 -20.85
C ALA A 252 -0.32 1.81 -20.22
N LEU A 253 -0.48 2.43 -19.03
CA LEU A 253 -1.78 2.54 -18.36
C LEU A 253 -2.72 3.52 -19.08
N VAL A 254 -2.18 4.61 -19.63
CA VAL A 254 -3.00 5.70 -20.19
C VAL A 254 -3.11 5.69 -21.72
N HIS A 255 -2.44 4.76 -22.40
CA HIS A 255 -2.38 4.76 -23.89
C HIS A 255 -3.75 4.76 -24.57
N ASP A 256 -4.74 4.17 -23.94
CA ASP A 256 -6.12 4.03 -24.44
C ASP A 256 -7.14 4.89 -23.66
N ILE A 257 -6.68 5.85 -22.84
CA ILE A 257 -7.52 6.60 -21.90
C ILE A 257 -8.65 7.40 -22.56
N ALA A 258 -8.49 7.78 -23.83
CA ALA A 258 -9.49 8.53 -24.59
C ALA A 258 -10.52 7.63 -25.30
N LYS A 259 -10.34 6.31 -25.36
CA LYS A 259 -11.29 5.39 -26.01
C LYS A 259 -12.73 5.50 -25.49
N PRO A 260 -12.99 5.63 -24.17
CA PRO A 260 -14.35 5.82 -23.68
C PRO A 260 -15.06 7.05 -24.27
N ASN A 261 -14.33 8.13 -24.52
CA ASN A 261 -14.88 9.38 -25.04
C ASN A 261 -15.01 9.40 -26.56
N THR A 262 -14.23 8.60 -27.30
CA THR A 262 -14.19 8.54 -28.75
C THR A 262 -14.98 7.37 -29.33
N ARG A 263 -15.58 6.52 -28.48
CA ARG A 263 -16.35 5.36 -28.88
C ARG A 263 -17.54 5.74 -29.75
N ARG A 264 -17.65 5.13 -30.94
CA ARG A 264 -18.77 5.24 -31.85
C ARG A 264 -19.16 3.86 -32.37
N ILE A 265 -20.38 3.72 -32.86
CA ILE A 265 -20.87 2.48 -33.48
C ILE A 265 -20.88 2.68 -35.00
N ASP A 266 -20.09 1.91 -35.72
CA ASP A 266 -20.17 1.78 -37.16
C ASP A 266 -20.98 0.53 -37.52
N LYS A 267 -21.93 0.65 -38.47
CA LYS A 267 -22.82 -0.46 -38.84
C LYS A 267 -22.10 -1.66 -39.45
N ARG A 268 -20.90 -1.47 -40.04
CA ARG A 268 -20.12 -2.52 -40.70
C ARG A 268 -18.94 -3.01 -39.85
N LYS A 269 -18.33 -2.12 -39.05
CA LYS A 269 -17.08 -2.38 -38.32
C LYS A 269 -17.30 -2.63 -36.83
N GLY A 270 -18.52 -2.47 -36.32
CA GLY A 270 -18.77 -2.52 -34.86
C GLY A 270 -18.32 -1.26 -34.16
N TYR A 271 -17.69 -1.40 -32.98
CA TYR A 271 -17.17 -0.24 -32.22
C TYR A 271 -15.91 0.34 -32.88
N THR A 272 -15.87 1.65 -33.03
CA THR A 272 -14.71 2.42 -33.52
C THR A 272 -14.31 3.48 -32.54
N PHE A 273 -13.01 3.87 -32.53
CA PHE A 273 -12.39 4.78 -31.55
C PHE A 273 -11.50 5.81 -32.25
N HIS A 274 -11.95 6.36 -33.39
CA HIS A 274 -11.16 7.30 -34.18
C HIS A 274 -10.78 8.54 -33.35
N GLY A 275 -9.48 8.90 -33.37
CA GLY A 275 -8.92 10.05 -32.68
C GLY A 275 -8.69 9.82 -31.18
N HIS A 276 -8.61 8.57 -30.70
CA HIS A 276 -8.29 8.27 -29.30
C HIS A 276 -6.80 8.50 -28.96
N ASP A 277 -5.96 8.60 -29.97
CA ASP A 277 -4.50 8.80 -29.92
C ASP A 277 -4.07 10.26 -30.16
N ALA A 278 -5.03 11.17 -30.37
CA ALA A 278 -4.78 12.60 -30.65
C ALA A 278 -4.68 13.47 -29.39
#